data_5b4cf182b56e5127cef26f015ff13e1c
#
_entry.id   5b4cf182b56e5127cef26f015ff13e1c
#
_cell.length_a   1.000
_cell.length_b   1.000
_cell.length_c   1.000
_cell.angle_alpha   90.00
_cell.angle_beta   90.00
_cell.angle_gamma   90.00
#
_symmetry.space_group_name_H-M   'P 1'
#
loop_
_entity.id
_entity.type
_entity.pdbx_description
1 polymer ?
#
loop_
_entity_poly.entity_id
_entity_poly.type
_entity_poly.pdbx_seq_one_letter_code
_entity_poly.pdbx_strand_id
1 'polypeptide(L)'
;MEELVKQLNLRLNWEMDGVYAFENNDLYVQFINPHEGTDFEYVIRAEFKEDFDKWGNCSYEVYSTDLEKDLSEIISDLKEMIEEKE
;
A
#
# COMPACT_ATOMS: atom_id res chain seq x y z
N MET A 1 7.87 3.43 -5.68
CA MET A 1 6.43 3.40 -6.00
C MET A 1 6.13 2.75 -7.35
N GLU A 2 6.83 3.15 -8.40
CA GLU A 2 6.63 2.56 -9.75
C GLU A 2 6.86 1.06 -9.80
N GLU A 3 7.90 0.59 -9.13
CA GLU A 3 8.21 -0.85 -9.11
C GLU A 3 7.12 -1.66 -8.44
N LEU A 4 6.58 -1.18 -7.33
CA LEU A 4 5.50 -1.84 -6.62
C LEU A 4 4.22 -1.87 -7.47
N VAL A 5 3.90 -0.77 -8.11
CA VAL A 5 2.75 -0.68 -9.02
C VAL A 5 2.87 -1.70 -10.14
N LYS A 6 4.05 -1.81 -10.73
CA LYS A 6 4.32 -2.74 -11.82
C LYS A 6 4.26 -4.19 -11.37
N GLN A 7 4.93 -4.51 -10.25
CA GLN A 7 5.02 -5.88 -9.76
C GLN A 7 3.67 -6.45 -9.30
N LEU A 8 2.82 -5.59 -8.77
CA LEU A 8 1.50 -6.01 -8.27
C LEU A 8 0.37 -5.68 -9.23
N ASN A 9 0.70 -5.17 -10.41
CA ASN A 9 -0.29 -4.80 -11.43
C ASN A 9 -1.36 -3.86 -10.88
N LEU A 10 -0.91 -2.85 -10.15
CA LEU A 10 -1.79 -1.86 -9.54
C LEU A 10 -2.19 -0.78 -10.54
N ARG A 11 -3.38 -0.23 -10.35
CA ARG A 11 -3.89 0.90 -11.14
C ARG A 11 -4.14 2.06 -10.18
N LEU A 12 -3.82 3.27 -10.62
CA LEU A 12 -4.11 4.46 -9.82
C LEU A 12 -5.62 4.69 -9.84
N ASN A 13 -6.23 4.69 -8.66
CA ASN A 13 -7.67 4.91 -8.50
C ASN A 13 -7.96 6.40 -8.26
N TRP A 14 -7.25 7.01 -7.32
CA TRP A 14 -7.35 8.44 -7.08
C TRP A 14 -6.10 8.96 -6.37
N GLU A 15 -5.90 10.27 -6.45
CA GLU A 15 -4.80 10.98 -5.82
C GLU A 15 -5.33 12.29 -5.25
N MET A 16 -5.04 12.57 -3.96
CA MET A 16 -5.46 13.81 -3.31
C MET A 16 -4.59 14.09 -2.09
N ASP A 17 -4.10 15.33 -1.98
CA ASP A 17 -3.35 15.83 -0.81
C ASP A 17 -2.23 14.91 -0.30
N GLY A 18 -1.44 14.37 -1.24
CA GLY A 18 -0.33 13.49 -0.88
C GLY A 18 -0.71 12.05 -0.61
N VAL A 19 -1.96 11.70 -0.86
CA VAL A 19 -2.42 10.32 -0.76
C VAL A 19 -2.59 9.76 -2.18
N TYR A 20 -1.98 8.61 -2.43
CA TYR A 20 -2.10 7.89 -3.70
C TYR A 20 -2.79 6.57 -3.46
N ALA A 21 -3.97 6.40 -4.00
CA ALA A 21 -4.75 5.18 -3.85
C ALA A 21 -4.69 4.34 -5.11
N PHE A 22 -4.16 3.15 -4.97
CA PHE A 22 -4.03 2.18 -6.05
C PHE A 22 -4.90 0.97 -5.78
N GLU A 23 -5.18 0.19 -6.81
CA GLU A 23 -5.91 -1.07 -6.68
C GLU A 23 -5.47 -2.09 -7.72
N ASN A 24 -5.66 -3.35 -7.39
CA ASN A 24 -5.62 -4.44 -8.36
C ASN A 24 -6.87 -5.30 -8.13
N ASN A 25 -6.88 -6.53 -8.66
CA ASN A 25 -8.06 -7.40 -8.51
C ASN A 25 -8.31 -7.83 -7.06
N ASP A 26 -7.30 -7.82 -6.23
CA ASP A 26 -7.37 -8.38 -4.87
C ASP A 26 -7.28 -7.35 -3.76
N LEU A 27 -6.55 -6.26 -3.98
CA LEU A 27 -6.16 -5.33 -2.93
C LEU A 27 -6.49 -3.87 -3.26
N TYR A 28 -6.72 -3.09 -2.19
CA TYR A 28 -6.59 -1.65 -2.20
C TYR A 28 -5.28 -1.32 -1.48
N VAL A 29 -4.45 -0.49 -2.10
CA VAL A 29 -3.16 -0.08 -1.54
C VAL A 29 -3.08 1.44 -1.53
N GLN A 30 -2.74 2.02 -0.39
CA GLN A 30 -2.60 3.46 -0.25
C GLN A 30 -1.17 3.83 0.15
N PHE A 31 -0.64 4.85 -0.50
CA PHE A 31 0.60 5.51 -0.10
C PHE A 31 0.23 6.88 0.45
N ILE A 32 0.51 7.10 1.71
CA ILE A 32 0.16 8.34 2.40
C ILE A 32 1.43 9.08 2.77
N ASN A 33 1.59 10.29 2.23
CA ASN A 33 2.71 11.15 2.59
C ASN A 33 2.33 11.85 3.91
N PRO A 34 3.05 11.58 5.02
CA PRO A 34 2.70 12.16 6.30
C PRO A 34 3.00 13.66 6.33
N HIS A 35 2.37 14.33 7.29
CA HIS A 35 2.57 15.78 7.46
C HIS A 35 4.00 16.12 7.83
N GLU A 36 4.39 17.36 7.56
CA GLU A 36 5.71 17.88 7.93
C GLU A 36 5.98 17.68 9.43
N GLY A 37 7.22 17.40 9.75
CA GLY A 37 7.62 17.16 11.14
C GLY A 37 7.62 15.71 11.57
N THR A 38 7.21 14.80 10.71
CA THR A 38 7.31 13.36 10.98
C THR A 38 8.60 12.81 10.37
N ASP A 39 9.11 11.72 10.95
CA ASP A 39 10.32 11.07 10.45
C ASP A 39 10.04 10.08 9.32
N PHE A 40 8.77 9.88 8.98
CA PHE A 40 8.38 8.91 7.96
C PHE A 40 8.25 9.56 6.59
N GLU A 41 8.75 8.89 5.56
CA GLU A 41 8.56 9.31 4.18
C GLU A 41 7.17 8.98 3.68
N TYR A 42 6.72 7.75 3.96
CA TYR A 42 5.38 7.28 3.59
C TYR A 42 4.80 6.33 4.63
N VAL A 43 3.48 6.33 4.71
CA VAL A 43 2.72 5.28 5.37
C VAL A 43 2.05 4.48 4.26
N ILE A 44 2.29 3.18 4.21
CA ILE A 44 1.72 2.28 3.21
C ILE A 44 0.68 1.41 3.89
N ARG A 45 -0.55 1.44 3.37
CA ARG A 45 -1.67 0.65 3.89
C ARG A 45 -2.25 -0.21 2.79
N ALA A 46 -2.56 -1.45 3.10
CA ALA A 46 -3.16 -2.37 2.15
C ALA A 46 -4.25 -3.19 2.83
N GLU A 47 -5.31 -3.47 2.06
CA GLU A 47 -6.40 -4.32 2.54
C GLU A 47 -7.00 -5.09 1.38
N PHE A 48 -7.60 -6.23 1.69
CA PHE A 48 -8.29 -7.01 0.68
C PHE A 48 -9.61 -6.34 0.32
N LYS A 49 -9.94 -6.31 -0.96
CA LYS A 49 -11.20 -5.73 -1.45
C LYS A 49 -12.41 -6.34 -0.79
N GLU A 50 -12.40 -7.64 -0.56
CA GLU A 50 -13.53 -8.34 0.05
C GLU A 50 -13.74 -8.00 1.51
N ASP A 51 -12.70 -7.47 2.17
CA ASP A 51 -12.77 -7.06 3.58
C ASP A 51 -12.99 -5.56 3.75
N PHE A 52 -13.09 -4.84 2.66
CA PHE A 52 -13.17 -3.37 2.66
C PHE A 52 -14.34 -2.83 3.50
N ASP A 53 -15.47 -3.48 3.46
CA ASP A 53 -16.67 -3.04 4.17
C ASP A 53 -16.71 -3.47 5.64
N LYS A 54 -15.66 -4.16 6.11
CA LYS A 54 -15.59 -4.66 7.48
C LYS A 54 -14.77 -3.76 8.37
N TRP A 55 -15.30 -2.56 8.65
CA TRP A 55 -14.81 -1.67 9.73
C TRP A 55 -13.37 -1.16 9.58
N GLY A 56 -12.90 -0.90 8.39
CA GLY A 56 -11.65 -0.18 8.17
C GLY A 56 -10.41 -0.83 8.78
N ASN A 57 -10.44 -2.10 9.03
CA ASN A 57 -9.26 -2.82 9.53
C ASN A 57 -8.29 -3.06 8.36
N CYS A 58 -7.23 -2.28 8.33
CA CYS A 58 -6.16 -2.53 7.36
C CYS A 58 -5.48 -3.85 7.70
N SER A 59 -5.38 -4.71 6.70
CA SER A 59 -4.67 -5.98 6.85
C SER A 59 -3.16 -5.79 6.92
N TYR A 60 -2.69 -4.64 6.46
CA TYR A 60 -1.27 -4.35 6.35
C TYR A 60 -1.02 -2.86 6.49
N GLU A 61 -0.05 -2.48 7.32
CA GLU A 61 0.35 -1.09 7.48
C GLU A 61 1.84 -1.02 7.80
N VAL A 62 2.57 -0.20 7.07
CA VAL A 62 4.00 0.01 7.28
C VAL A 62 4.31 1.50 7.27
N TYR A 63 5.14 1.93 8.20
CA TYR A 63 5.68 3.29 8.27
C TYR A 63 7.11 3.26 7.70
N SER A 64 7.30 3.80 6.52
CA SER A 64 8.60 3.78 5.84
C SER A 64 9.34 5.09 5.99
N THR A 65 10.57 5.03 6.48
CA THR A 65 11.47 6.19 6.56
C THR A 65 12.27 6.35 5.27
N ASP A 66 12.38 5.30 4.49
CA ASP A 66 13.08 5.30 3.19
C ASP A 66 12.36 4.34 2.26
N LEU A 67 11.44 4.87 1.48
CA LEU A 67 10.59 4.07 0.60
C LEU A 67 11.40 3.26 -0.41
N GLU A 68 12.44 3.86 -0.97
CA GLU A 68 13.27 3.20 -1.97
C GLU A 68 13.94 1.94 -1.41
N LYS A 69 14.41 2.03 -0.18
CA LYS A 69 15.05 0.93 0.52
C LYS A 69 14.06 -0.16 0.95
N ASP A 70 12.89 0.26 1.41
CA ASP A 70 11.89 -0.66 1.96
C ASP A 70 10.99 -1.28 0.89
N LEU A 71 11.03 -0.76 -0.32
CA LEU A 71 10.09 -1.11 -1.38
C LEU A 71 10.09 -2.61 -1.71
N SER A 72 11.24 -3.24 -1.78
CA SER A 72 11.33 -4.66 -2.13
C SER A 72 10.67 -5.54 -1.05
N GLU A 73 10.82 -5.16 0.20
CA GLU A 73 10.20 -5.88 1.32
C GLU A 73 8.69 -5.70 1.29
N ILE A 74 8.22 -4.48 1.01
CA ILE A 74 6.79 -4.19 0.90
C ILE A 74 6.16 -5.00 -0.24
N ILE A 75 6.82 -5.06 -1.39
CA ILE A 75 6.36 -5.84 -2.53
C ILE A 75 6.23 -7.32 -2.14
N SER A 76 7.25 -7.86 -1.48
CA SER A 76 7.27 -9.25 -1.04
C SER A 76 6.12 -9.54 -0.07
N ASP A 77 5.91 -8.63 0.89
CA ASP A 77 4.84 -8.78 1.89
C ASP A 77 3.47 -8.78 1.25
N LEU A 78 3.22 -7.87 0.31
CA LEU A 78 1.93 -7.78 -0.36
C LEU A 78 1.66 -8.98 -1.27
N LYS A 79 2.68 -9.48 -1.95
CA LYS A 79 2.56 -10.70 -2.75
C LYS A 79 2.23 -11.90 -1.88
N GLU A 80 2.86 -11.99 -0.72
CA GLU A 80 2.61 -13.06 0.24
C GLU A 80 1.17 -13.02 0.77
N MET A 81 0.64 -11.83 1.04
CA MET A 81 -0.76 -11.67 1.43
C MET A 81 -1.71 -12.27 0.40
N ILE A 82 -1.48 -11.98 -0.86
CA ILE A 82 -2.32 -12.48 -1.95
C ILE A 82 -2.21 -14.00 -2.04
N GLU A 83 -0.99 -14.54 -1.96
CA GLU A 83 -0.75 -15.99 -2.03
C GLU A 83 -1.39 -16.75 -0.88
N GLU A 84 -1.30 -16.20 0.33
CA GLU A 84 -1.88 -16.84 1.50
C GLU A 84 -3.40 -16.94 1.45
N LYS A 85 -4.03 -15.99 0.77
CA LYS A 85 -5.48 -15.97 0.67
C LYS A 85 -6.00 -16.98 -0.33
N GLU A 86 -5.20 -17.30 -1.33
CA GLU A 86 -5.56 -18.29 -2.33
C GLU A 86 -5.30 -19.70 -1.78
#